data_50a9f660a7126addd2858900226667ff
#
_entry.id   50a9f660a7126addd2858900226667ff
#
_cell.length_a   1.000
_cell.length_b   1.000
_cell.length_c   1.000
_cell.angle_alpha   90.00
_cell.angle_beta   90.00
_cell.angle_gamma   90.00
#
_symmetry.space_group_name_H-M   'P 1'
#
loop_
_entity.id
_entity.type
_entity.pdbx_description
1 polymer ?
#
loop_
_entity_poly.entity_id
_entity_poly.type
_entity_poly.pdbx_seq_one_letter_code
_entity_poly.pdbx_strand_id
1 'polypeptide(L)'
;DVSSMVKFNNHAETVQKVLDVVKKTAYGVDFVIWGLENQSKIHYAMPLRHMIGDSFSYLKEYNEIAARNKAEKGFESSDEFLSNLKRTDRLHPVISLCVYYGEKEWDGPFCLADMLEIPEKLKPLVSDYKMNLLQLRKSGSLRFHNADVDTVFDVSRSIYEKDFQKINTVYKEKAIPAELGVVIGAITESQSLINHALQSEKKGGQIYMCGALEELVNEGVERGK
;
A
#
# COMPACT_ATOMS: atom_id res chain seq x y z
N ASP A 1 5.25 14.63 -11.38
CA ASP A 1 6.29 14.61 -10.34
C ASP A 1 5.74 13.92 -9.11
N VAL A 2 6.13 12.66 -8.97
CA VAL A 2 5.75 11.84 -7.83
C VAL A 2 6.96 11.84 -6.91
N SER A 3 6.98 12.72 -5.92
CA SER A 3 7.99 12.65 -4.87
C SER A 3 7.48 11.76 -3.77
N SER A 4 7.82 10.49 -3.84
CA SER A 4 7.68 9.58 -2.71
C SER A 4 8.72 9.96 -1.65
N MET A 5 8.32 10.73 -0.66
CA MET A 5 9.17 10.99 0.49
C MET A 5 8.81 10.05 1.63
N VAL A 6 9.51 8.93 1.71
CA VAL A 6 9.60 8.18 2.95
C VAL A 6 10.54 8.95 3.88
N LYS A 7 9.98 9.72 4.80
CA LYS A 7 10.78 10.36 5.86
C LYS A 7 10.92 9.37 7.01
N PHE A 8 12.12 8.80 7.14
CA PHE A 8 12.51 8.11 8.36
C PHE A 8 12.89 9.15 9.42
N ASN A 9 12.10 9.29 10.45
CA ASN A 9 12.51 10.00 11.66
C ASN A 9 13.41 9.07 12.49
N ASN A 10 14.47 9.63 13.08
CA ASN A 10 15.55 8.96 13.81
C ASN A 10 15.16 8.24 15.10
N HIS A 11 13.91 7.90 15.32
CA HIS A 11 13.44 7.01 16.37
C HIS A 11 12.43 6.06 15.77
N ALA A 12 12.45 4.81 16.21
CA ALA A 12 11.71 3.64 15.80
C ALA A 12 10.16 3.79 15.73
N GLU A 13 9.70 4.90 15.22
CA GLU A 13 8.30 5.19 15.05
C GLU A 13 7.97 5.29 13.58
N THR A 14 7.29 4.25 13.14
CA THR A 14 6.24 4.35 12.15
C THR A 14 6.67 4.92 10.80
N VAL A 15 6.70 4.05 9.81
CA VAL A 15 6.49 4.46 8.43
C VAL A 15 5.21 5.29 8.38
N GLN A 16 5.36 6.58 8.59
CA GLN A 16 4.27 7.52 8.53
C GLN A 16 4.04 7.81 7.07
N LYS A 17 3.05 7.20 6.58
CA LYS A 17 2.18 7.43 5.48
C LYS A 17 2.48 8.69 4.66
N VAL A 18 2.98 8.50 3.47
CA VAL A 18 2.73 9.40 2.36
C VAL A 18 1.84 8.66 1.38
N LEU A 19 0.61 9.08 1.29
CA LEU A 19 -0.31 8.62 0.25
C LEU A 19 0.10 9.30 -1.04
N ASP A 20 0.94 8.65 -1.82
CA ASP A 20 1.27 9.14 -3.14
C ASP A 20 0.18 8.73 -4.12
N VAL A 21 -0.45 9.74 -4.70
CA VAL A 21 -1.31 9.55 -5.86
C VAL A 21 -0.42 9.21 -7.04
N VAL A 22 -0.33 7.95 -7.38
CA VAL A 22 0.35 7.52 -8.60
C VAL A 22 -0.68 7.43 -9.72
N LYS A 23 -0.65 8.41 -10.63
CA LYS A 23 -1.41 8.29 -11.87
C LYS A 23 -0.72 7.30 -12.79
N LYS A 24 -1.41 6.23 -13.17
CA LYS A 24 -0.91 5.22 -14.12
C LYS A 24 -1.93 5.00 -15.22
N THR A 25 -1.41 4.71 -16.42
CA THR A 25 -2.23 4.28 -17.56
C THR A 25 -2.09 2.78 -17.72
N ALA A 26 -3.20 2.06 -17.69
CA ALA A 26 -3.25 0.65 -18.02
C ALA A 26 -4.57 0.33 -18.72
N TYR A 27 -4.56 -0.65 -19.62
CA TYR A 27 -5.75 -1.05 -20.38
C TYR A 27 -6.42 0.09 -21.15
N GLY A 28 -5.64 1.11 -21.56
CA GLY A 28 -6.16 2.29 -22.26
C GLY A 28 -6.93 3.30 -21.38
N VAL A 29 -6.90 3.14 -20.08
CA VAL A 29 -7.55 4.01 -19.11
C VAL A 29 -6.53 4.54 -18.11
N ASP A 30 -6.55 5.84 -17.87
CA ASP A 30 -5.83 6.43 -16.76
C ASP A 30 -6.57 6.12 -15.46
N PHE A 31 -5.83 5.77 -14.43
CA PHE A 31 -6.38 5.53 -13.09
C PHE A 31 -5.47 6.11 -12.01
N VAL A 32 -6.07 6.40 -10.87
CA VAL A 32 -5.35 6.90 -9.70
C VAL A 32 -5.23 5.75 -8.69
N ILE A 33 -3.99 5.39 -8.34
CA ILE A 33 -3.77 4.51 -7.19
C ILE A 33 -3.67 5.40 -5.96
N TRP A 34 -4.66 5.28 -5.08
CA TRP A 34 -4.64 5.94 -3.79
C TRP A 34 -4.20 4.96 -2.70
N GLY A 35 -3.14 5.33 -2.02
CA GLY A 35 -2.82 4.78 -0.72
C GLY A 35 -2.52 3.28 -0.68
N LEU A 36 -1.26 2.95 -0.81
CA LEU A 36 -0.73 1.78 -0.13
C LEU A 36 -0.80 2.05 1.37
N GLU A 37 -1.87 1.64 2.02
CA GLU A 37 -1.93 1.64 3.48
C GLU A 37 -1.18 0.43 4.01
N ASN A 38 0.04 0.67 4.48
CA ASN A 38 0.83 -0.35 5.17
C ASN A 38 0.29 -0.50 6.59
N GLN A 39 -0.25 -1.66 6.90
CA GLN A 39 -0.85 -1.95 8.20
C GLN A 39 -0.18 -3.14 8.85
N SER A 40 0.49 -2.91 9.97
CA SER A 40 0.98 -3.99 10.86
C SER A 40 -0.12 -4.47 11.82
N LYS A 41 -1.13 -3.66 12.05
CA LYS A 41 -2.27 -3.97 12.93
C LYS A 41 -3.57 -3.89 12.16
N ILE A 42 -4.56 -4.68 12.58
CA ILE A 42 -5.89 -4.65 11.98
C ILE A 42 -6.58 -3.34 12.37
N HIS A 43 -7.06 -2.64 11.36
CA HIS A 43 -7.81 -1.40 11.55
C HIS A 43 -9.26 -1.63 11.13
N TYR A 44 -10.14 -1.78 12.11
CA TYR A 44 -11.54 -2.15 11.89
C TYR A 44 -12.38 -1.11 11.13
N ALA A 45 -11.90 0.11 10.94
CA ALA A 45 -12.55 1.11 10.12
C ALA A 45 -11.88 1.30 8.74
N MET A 46 -11.14 0.30 8.24
CA MET A 46 -10.37 0.44 7.00
C MET A 46 -11.25 0.71 5.76
N PRO A 47 -12.38 0.02 5.53
CA PRO A 47 -13.25 0.32 4.40
C PRO A 47 -13.75 1.79 4.42
N LEU A 48 -14.12 2.30 5.59
CA LEU A 48 -14.54 3.69 5.75
C LEU A 48 -13.40 4.67 5.43
N ARG A 49 -12.18 4.38 5.88
CA ARG A 49 -11.01 5.23 5.58
C ARG A 49 -10.71 5.29 4.10
N HIS A 50 -10.76 4.14 3.40
CA HIS A 50 -10.59 4.10 1.96
C HIS A 50 -11.70 4.87 1.23
N MET A 51 -12.96 4.65 1.60
CA MET A 51 -14.10 5.37 1.03
C MET A 51 -13.93 6.90 1.15
N ILE A 52 -13.52 7.39 2.32
CA ILE A 52 -13.28 8.82 2.54
C ILE A 52 -12.13 9.31 1.65
N GLY A 53 -11.02 8.59 1.59
CA GLY A 53 -9.86 8.93 0.75
C GLY A 53 -10.21 9.00 -0.74
N ASP A 54 -10.92 8.00 -1.23
CA ASP A 54 -11.37 7.94 -2.62
C ASP A 54 -12.36 9.07 -2.94
N SER A 55 -13.27 9.36 -2.00
CA SER A 55 -14.22 10.47 -2.14
C SER A 55 -13.52 11.81 -2.26
N PHE A 56 -12.46 12.06 -1.50
CA PHE A 56 -11.66 13.28 -1.63
C PHE A 56 -10.94 13.35 -2.97
N SER A 57 -10.48 12.23 -3.51
CA SER A 57 -9.85 12.18 -4.83
C SER A 57 -10.83 12.52 -5.93
N TYR A 58 -12.01 11.92 -5.90
CA TYR A 58 -13.08 12.26 -6.84
C TYR A 58 -13.52 13.73 -6.71
N LEU A 59 -13.65 14.24 -5.48
CA LEU A 59 -14.02 15.63 -5.25
C LEU A 59 -12.97 16.59 -5.81
N LYS A 60 -11.67 16.27 -5.62
CA LYS A 60 -10.58 17.08 -6.17
C LYS A 60 -10.66 17.13 -7.70
N GLU A 61 -10.76 15.98 -8.35
CA GLU A 61 -10.83 15.90 -9.80
C GLU A 61 -12.08 16.57 -10.35
N TYR A 62 -13.24 16.37 -9.70
CA TYR A 62 -14.46 17.10 -10.04
C TYR A 62 -14.25 18.60 -10.02
N ASN A 63 -13.62 19.15 -8.97
CA ASN A 63 -13.36 20.57 -8.84
C ASN A 63 -12.42 21.09 -9.95
N GLU A 64 -11.41 20.32 -10.32
CA GLU A 64 -10.48 20.66 -11.40
C GLU A 64 -11.19 20.71 -12.77
N ILE A 65 -12.02 19.71 -13.07
CA ILE A 65 -12.83 19.67 -14.29
C ILE A 65 -13.84 20.83 -14.30
N ALA A 66 -14.55 21.05 -13.21
CA ALA A 66 -15.54 22.11 -13.08
C ALA A 66 -14.92 23.52 -13.27
N ALA A 67 -13.73 23.75 -12.70
CA ALA A 67 -13.00 25.02 -12.88
C ALA A 67 -12.59 25.24 -14.35
N ARG A 68 -12.08 24.19 -15.00
CA ARG A 68 -11.72 24.22 -16.42
C ARG A 68 -12.94 24.55 -17.31
N ASN A 69 -14.04 23.80 -17.12
CA ASN A 69 -15.26 23.98 -17.90
C ASN A 69 -15.85 25.40 -17.75
N LYS A 70 -15.82 25.97 -16.53
CA LYS A 70 -16.24 27.37 -16.29
C LYS A 70 -15.36 28.36 -17.02
N ALA A 71 -14.04 28.16 -17.02
CA ALA A 71 -13.11 29.03 -17.70
C ALA A 71 -13.30 29.02 -19.22
N GLU A 72 -13.53 27.85 -19.80
CA GLU A 72 -13.75 27.63 -21.22
C GLU A 72 -15.14 28.09 -21.70
N LYS A 73 -16.10 28.33 -20.80
CA LYS A 73 -17.51 28.62 -21.09
C LYS A 73 -18.14 27.64 -22.09
N GLY A 74 -17.73 26.38 -22.06
CA GLY A 74 -18.04 25.36 -23.04
C GLY A 74 -19.24 24.49 -22.73
N PHE A 75 -20.25 25.00 -22.00
CA PHE A 75 -21.47 24.22 -21.68
C PHE A 75 -22.47 24.32 -22.86
N GLU A 76 -23.01 23.15 -23.22
CA GLU A 76 -23.98 23.01 -24.31
C GLU A 76 -25.43 23.01 -23.80
N SER A 77 -25.65 22.83 -22.50
CA SER A 77 -26.98 22.76 -21.87
C SER A 77 -27.03 23.41 -20.48
N SER A 78 -28.25 23.70 -20.03
CA SER A 78 -28.47 24.15 -18.65
C SER A 78 -28.07 23.13 -17.61
N ASP A 79 -28.17 21.82 -17.91
CA ASP A 79 -27.84 20.74 -17.01
C ASP A 79 -26.32 20.64 -16.81
N GLU A 80 -25.54 20.81 -17.86
CA GLU A 80 -24.09 20.92 -17.81
C GLU A 80 -23.64 22.15 -17.01
N PHE A 81 -24.29 23.28 -17.24
CA PHE A 81 -24.01 24.51 -16.49
C PHE A 81 -24.32 24.32 -15.00
N LEU A 82 -25.43 23.65 -14.65
CA LEU A 82 -25.81 23.40 -13.25
C LEU A 82 -24.82 22.48 -12.55
N SER A 83 -24.41 21.40 -13.23
CA SER A 83 -23.49 20.40 -12.67
C SER A 83 -22.01 20.81 -12.77
N ASN A 84 -21.70 21.81 -13.60
CA ASN A 84 -20.33 22.20 -14.01
C ASN A 84 -19.54 21.07 -14.71
N LEU A 85 -20.22 20.02 -15.16
CA LEU A 85 -19.66 18.92 -15.93
C LEU A 85 -20.31 18.84 -17.29
N LYS A 86 -19.51 18.60 -18.31
CA LYS A 86 -20.02 18.25 -19.63
C LYS A 86 -20.49 16.79 -19.64
N ARG A 87 -21.46 16.48 -20.48
CA ARG A 87 -21.95 15.10 -20.62
C ARG A 87 -20.84 14.10 -20.99
N THR A 88 -19.79 14.58 -21.61
CA THR A 88 -18.62 13.80 -22.03
C THR A 88 -17.54 13.68 -20.97
N ASP A 89 -17.58 14.50 -19.93
CA ASP A 89 -16.57 14.41 -18.85
C ASP A 89 -16.66 13.08 -18.11
N ARG A 90 -15.52 12.57 -17.73
CA ARG A 90 -15.38 11.35 -16.93
C ARG A 90 -14.33 11.57 -15.86
N LEU A 91 -14.59 11.03 -14.69
CA LEU A 91 -13.61 10.92 -13.62
C LEU A 91 -12.73 9.69 -13.84
N HIS A 92 -11.49 9.75 -13.40
CA HIS A 92 -10.61 8.61 -13.41
C HIS A 92 -10.97 7.66 -12.27
N PRO A 93 -10.93 6.34 -12.50
CA PRO A 93 -11.14 5.37 -11.42
C PRO A 93 -10.07 5.52 -10.34
N VAL A 94 -10.47 5.51 -9.08
CA VAL A 94 -9.59 5.50 -7.93
C VAL A 94 -9.49 4.06 -7.41
N ILE A 95 -8.25 3.58 -7.22
CA ILE A 95 -7.99 2.23 -6.69
C ILE A 95 -7.21 2.38 -5.40
N SER A 96 -7.85 2.08 -4.28
CA SER A 96 -7.20 2.00 -2.97
C SER A 96 -6.84 0.55 -2.65
N LEU A 97 -5.64 0.34 -2.10
CA LEU A 97 -5.11 -0.96 -1.73
C LEU A 97 -4.59 -0.93 -0.30
N CYS A 98 -5.13 -1.79 0.55
CA CYS A 98 -4.58 -2.05 1.87
C CYS A 98 -3.59 -3.21 1.78
N VAL A 99 -2.33 -2.96 2.11
CA VAL A 99 -1.30 -4.00 2.27
C VAL A 99 -1.17 -4.31 3.75
N TYR A 100 -1.69 -5.46 4.16
CA TYR A 100 -1.62 -5.94 5.52
C TYR A 100 -0.46 -6.92 5.68
N TYR A 101 0.45 -6.59 6.58
CA TYR A 101 1.62 -7.41 6.87
C TYR A 101 1.73 -7.84 8.36
N GLY A 102 0.65 -7.64 9.13
CA GLY A 102 0.61 -8.06 10.52
C GLY A 102 0.72 -9.57 10.72
N GLU A 103 1.14 -9.97 11.92
CA GLU A 103 1.30 -11.39 12.28
C GLU A 103 -0.02 -12.14 12.39
N LYS A 104 -1.08 -11.46 12.84
CA LYS A 104 -2.42 -12.05 12.98
C LYS A 104 -3.09 -12.18 11.63
N GLU A 105 -3.96 -13.16 11.48
CA GLU A 105 -4.86 -13.22 10.34
C GLU A 105 -5.83 -12.04 10.37
N TRP A 106 -6.15 -11.49 9.19
CA TRP A 106 -7.10 -10.39 9.10
C TRP A 106 -8.50 -10.87 9.48
N ASP A 107 -9.05 -10.29 10.54
CA ASP A 107 -10.41 -10.52 11.06
C ASP A 107 -11.28 -9.25 10.98
N GLY A 108 -10.76 -8.18 10.36
CA GLY A 108 -11.49 -6.92 10.16
C GLY A 108 -12.46 -6.95 8.99
N PRO A 109 -13.24 -5.88 8.79
CA PRO A 109 -14.19 -5.77 7.71
C PRO A 109 -13.49 -5.73 6.33
N PHE A 110 -14.17 -6.27 5.30
CA PHE A 110 -13.72 -6.23 3.91
C PHE A 110 -14.49 -5.20 3.08
N CYS A 111 -15.63 -4.76 3.58
CA CYS A 111 -16.44 -3.75 2.93
C CYS A 111 -17.19 -2.90 3.97
N LEU A 112 -17.77 -1.79 3.51
CA LEU A 112 -18.52 -0.91 4.39
C LEU A 112 -19.73 -1.61 5.02
N ALA A 113 -20.38 -2.50 4.27
CA ALA A 113 -21.53 -3.25 4.77
C ALA A 113 -21.21 -4.10 6.01
N ASP A 114 -19.96 -4.62 6.13
CA ASP A 114 -19.51 -5.38 7.31
C ASP A 114 -19.47 -4.52 8.59
N MET A 115 -19.48 -3.20 8.43
CA MET A 115 -19.42 -2.22 9.52
C MET A 115 -20.79 -1.64 9.88
N LEU A 116 -21.83 -1.97 9.13
CA LEU A 116 -23.14 -1.37 9.25
C LEU A 116 -24.15 -2.36 9.84
N GLU A 117 -25.02 -1.86 10.69
CA GLU A 117 -26.21 -2.60 11.11
C GLU A 117 -27.35 -2.33 10.13
N ILE A 118 -27.54 -3.24 9.15
CA ILE A 118 -28.50 -3.05 8.06
C ILE A 118 -29.66 -4.05 8.21
N PRO A 119 -30.88 -3.58 8.49
CA PRO A 119 -32.05 -4.42 8.43
C PRO A 119 -32.23 -5.02 7.03
N GLU A 120 -32.65 -6.29 6.93
CA GLU A 120 -32.80 -7.02 5.66
C GLU A 120 -33.54 -6.23 4.58
N LYS A 121 -34.63 -5.57 4.97
CA LYS A 121 -35.47 -4.79 4.05
C LYS A 121 -34.78 -3.57 3.45
N LEU A 122 -33.71 -3.07 4.09
CA LEU A 122 -32.98 -1.89 3.67
C LEU A 122 -31.71 -2.24 2.90
N LYS A 123 -31.24 -3.49 2.93
CA LYS A 123 -30.03 -3.93 2.21
C LYS A 123 -29.98 -3.50 0.74
N PRO A 124 -31.09 -3.62 -0.04
CA PRO A 124 -31.05 -3.20 -1.45
C PRO A 124 -30.88 -1.70 -1.68
N LEU A 125 -31.11 -0.89 -0.66
CA LEU A 125 -31.01 0.58 -0.72
C LEU A 125 -29.68 1.12 -0.23
N VAL A 126 -28.86 0.28 0.40
CA VAL A 126 -27.56 0.69 0.96
C VAL A 126 -26.47 0.41 -0.06
N SER A 127 -25.75 1.46 -0.44
CA SER A 127 -24.56 1.30 -1.26
C SER A 127 -23.41 0.75 -0.43
N ASP A 128 -22.71 -0.24 -0.98
CA ASP A 128 -21.54 -0.82 -0.35
C ASP A 128 -20.26 -0.27 -0.96
N TYR A 129 -19.19 -0.26 -0.17
CA TYR A 129 -17.85 0.11 -0.59
C TYR A 129 -16.89 -1.01 -0.23
N LYS A 130 -16.33 -1.68 -1.25
CA LYS A 130 -15.39 -2.79 -1.09
C LYS A 130 -13.96 -2.30 -0.98
N MET A 131 -13.23 -2.88 -0.04
CA MET A 131 -11.80 -2.66 0.12
C MET A 131 -11.00 -3.70 -0.66
N ASN A 132 -9.90 -3.27 -1.29
CA ASN A 132 -8.91 -4.19 -1.84
C ASN A 132 -7.87 -4.49 -0.74
N LEU A 133 -7.90 -5.71 -0.23
CA LEU A 133 -6.97 -6.17 0.82
C LEU A 133 -5.95 -7.14 0.23
N LEU A 134 -4.68 -6.79 0.38
CA LEU A 134 -3.54 -7.65 0.08
C LEU A 134 -2.87 -8.08 1.40
N GLN A 135 -3.00 -9.35 1.74
CA GLN A 135 -2.34 -9.91 2.92
C GLN A 135 -0.98 -10.48 2.51
N LEU A 136 0.10 -9.95 3.07
CA LEU A 136 1.47 -10.36 2.73
C LEU A 136 1.67 -11.87 2.94
N ARG A 137 1.20 -12.42 4.04
CA ARG A 137 1.33 -13.86 4.34
C ARG A 137 0.57 -14.78 3.38
N LYS A 138 -0.50 -14.27 2.76
CA LYS A 138 -1.30 -15.00 1.76
C LYS A 138 -0.89 -14.69 0.31
N SER A 139 0.20 -13.93 0.11
CA SER A 139 0.65 -13.46 -1.22
C SER A 139 1.52 -14.47 -1.99
N GLY A 140 1.68 -15.70 -1.53
CA GLY A 140 2.62 -16.67 -2.11
C GLY A 140 2.44 -16.98 -3.61
N SER A 141 1.22 -16.88 -4.10
CA SER A 141 0.89 -17.08 -5.52
C SER A 141 0.93 -15.79 -6.36
N LEU A 142 1.10 -14.63 -5.72
CA LEU A 142 1.09 -13.35 -6.42
C LEU A 142 2.44 -13.08 -7.08
N ARG A 143 2.39 -12.42 -8.24
CA ARG A 143 3.54 -11.88 -8.96
C ARG A 143 3.17 -10.47 -9.42
N PHE A 144 4.03 -9.52 -9.07
CA PHE A 144 3.76 -8.09 -9.31
C PHE A 144 4.38 -7.58 -10.62
N HIS A 145 5.09 -8.45 -11.36
CA HIS A 145 5.86 -8.08 -12.55
C HIS A 145 6.88 -6.95 -12.28
N ASN A 146 7.33 -6.86 -11.03
CA ASN A 146 8.38 -5.95 -10.57
C ASN A 146 9.27 -6.73 -9.59
N ALA A 147 10.53 -6.91 -9.96
CA ALA A 147 11.47 -7.76 -9.22
C ALA A 147 11.71 -7.29 -7.78
N ASP A 148 11.67 -5.97 -7.54
CA ASP A 148 11.89 -5.40 -6.22
C ASP A 148 10.68 -5.67 -5.31
N VAL A 149 9.47 -5.45 -5.83
CA VAL A 149 8.23 -5.75 -5.09
C VAL A 149 8.12 -7.25 -4.80
N ASP A 150 8.37 -8.10 -5.81
CA ASP A 150 8.38 -9.55 -5.63
C ASP A 150 9.40 -9.98 -4.57
N THR A 151 10.60 -9.36 -4.56
CA THR A 151 11.66 -9.64 -3.57
C THR A 151 11.21 -9.22 -2.17
N VAL A 152 10.66 -8.01 -2.00
CA VAL A 152 10.17 -7.52 -0.70
C VAL A 152 9.10 -8.46 -0.15
N PHE A 153 8.12 -8.85 -0.96
CA PHE A 153 7.04 -9.73 -0.54
C PHE A 153 7.53 -11.15 -0.22
N ASP A 154 8.40 -11.72 -1.04
CA ASP A 154 8.90 -13.09 -0.85
C ASP A 154 9.80 -13.20 0.40
N VAL A 155 10.73 -12.26 0.57
CA VAL A 155 11.62 -12.25 1.73
C VAL A 155 10.85 -11.96 3.01
N SER A 156 10.00 -10.94 3.04
CA SER A 156 9.21 -10.60 4.24
C SER A 156 8.30 -11.75 4.66
N ARG A 157 7.64 -12.42 3.70
CA ARG A 157 6.82 -13.61 3.99
C ARG A 157 7.67 -14.73 4.55
N SER A 158 8.83 -15.03 3.95
CA SER A 158 9.72 -16.09 4.43
C SER A 158 10.24 -15.82 5.85
N ILE A 159 10.48 -14.54 6.21
CA ILE A 159 10.83 -14.16 7.59
C ILE A 159 9.66 -14.45 8.55
N TYR A 160 8.43 -14.08 8.20
CA TYR A 160 7.26 -14.37 9.04
C TYR A 160 6.98 -15.87 9.18
N GLU A 161 7.23 -16.65 8.14
CA GLU A 161 7.11 -18.11 8.16
C GLU A 161 8.29 -18.80 8.84
N LYS A 162 9.34 -18.04 9.22
CA LYS A 162 10.62 -18.54 9.77
C LYS A 162 11.32 -19.51 8.81
N ASP A 163 11.06 -19.38 7.51
CA ASP A 163 11.70 -20.18 6.45
C ASP A 163 13.04 -19.54 6.02
N PHE A 164 13.99 -19.52 6.98
CA PHE A 164 15.32 -18.98 6.75
C PHE A 164 16.12 -19.85 5.77
N GLN A 165 15.79 -21.14 5.66
CA GLN A 165 16.45 -22.02 4.69
C GLN A 165 16.13 -21.59 3.25
N LYS A 166 14.90 -21.23 2.96
CA LYS A 166 14.51 -20.70 1.66
C LYS A 166 15.25 -19.41 1.33
N ILE A 167 15.33 -18.48 2.29
CA ILE A 167 16.06 -17.22 2.07
C ILE A 167 17.54 -17.49 1.80
N ASN A 168 18.18 -18.36 2.58
CA ASN A 168 19.57 -18.74 2.40
C ASN A 168 19.84 -19.48 1.07
N THR A 169 18.86 -20.15 0.50
CA THR A 169 19.01 -20.86 -0.77
C THR A 169 18.80 -19.91 -1.95
N VAL A 170 17.72 -19.12 -1.90
CA VAL A 170 17.28 -18.29 -3.05
C VAL A 170 18.06 -16.96 -3.13
N TYR A 171 18.41 -16.40 -1.96
CA TYR A 171 19.01 -15.07 -1.85
C TYR A 171 20.46 -15.07 -1.36
N LYS A 172 21.10 -16.24 -1.25
CA LYS A 172 22.46 -16.40 -0.71
C LYS A 172 23.48 -15.51 -1.45
N GLU A 173 23.45 -15.55 -2.76
CA GLU A 173 24.38 -14.81 -3.62
C GLU A 173 23.73 -13.59 -4.28
N LYS A 174 22.46 -13.34 -3.99
CA LYS A 174 21.71 -12.23 -4.58
C LYS A 174 21.88 -10.98 -3.72
N ALA A 175 22.65 -10.03 -4.24
CA ALA A 175 22.67 -8.70 -3.69
C ALA A 175 21.35 -7.98 -4.00
N ILE A 176 20.72 -7.37 -3.00
CA ILE A 176 19.56 -6.52 -3.17
C ILE A 176 19.90 -5.09 -2.78
N PRO A 177 19.24 -4.07 -3.37
CA PRO A 177 19.40 -2.70 -2.95
C PRO A 177 19.15 -2.52 -1.45
N ALA A 178 20.00 -1.73 -0.79
CA ALA A 178 19.88 -1.49 0.65
C ALA A 178 18.51 -0.90 1.04
N GLU A 179 17.94 -0.08 0.16
CA GLU A 179 16.59 0.47 0.30
C GLU A 179 15.53 -0.62 0.49
N LEU A 180 15.61 -1.71 -0.27
CA LEU A 180 14.69 -2.84 -0.11
C LEU A 180 14.89 -3.54 1.24
N GLY A 181 16.13 -3.62 1.72
CA GLY A 181 16.44 -4.13 3.06
C GLY A 181 15.81 -3.30 4.17
N VAL A 182 15.82 -1.97 4.03
CA VAL A 182 15.11 -1.06 4.95
C VAL A 182 13.60 -1.33 4.92
N VAL A 183 13.00 -1.48 3.74
CA VAL A 183 11.57 -1.77 3.60
C VAL A 183 11.21 -3.12 4.21
N ILE A 184 11.99 -4.18 3.94
CA ILE A 184 11.79 -5.50 4.51
C ILE A 184 11.92 -5.44 6.04
N GLY A 185 12.93 -4.76 6.57
CA GLY A 185 13.12 -4.57 8.01
C GLY A 185 11.97 -3.82 8.66
N ALA A 186 11.42 -2.79 8.01
CA ALA A 186 10.26 -2.06 8.49
C ALA A 186 8.98 -2.93 8.50
N ILE A 187 8.76 -3.73 7.45
CA ILE A 187 7.63 -4.67 7.36
C ILE A 187 7.72 -5.73 8.47
N THR A 188 8.91 -6.29 8.68
CA THR A 188 9.15 -7.39 9.63
C THR A 188 9.47 -6.91 11.05
N GLU A 189 9.40 -5.61 11.29
CA GLU A 189 9.72 -4.96 12.58
C GLU A 189 11.13 -5.32 13.09
N SER A 190 12.08 -5.56 12.17
CA SER A 190 13.46 -5.91 12.49
C SER A 190 14.39 -4.69 12.45
N GLN A 191 14.76 -4.20 13.64
CA GLN A 191 15.67 -3.06 13.75
C GLN A 191 17.08 -3.42 13.31
N SER A 192 17.54 -4.66 13.52
CA SER A 192 18.85 -5.12 13.07
C SER A 192 18.96 -5.07 11.55
N LEU A 193 17.93 -5.57 10.84
CA LEU A 193 17.90 -5.52 9.38
C LEU A 193 17.90 -4.09 8.84
N ILE A 194 17.15 -3.19 9.46
CA ILE A 194 17.16 -1.76 9.11
C ILE A 194 18.56 -1.18 9.30
N ASN A 195 19.20 -1.42 10.46
CA ASN A 195 20.52 -0.90 10.77
C ASN A 195 21.57 -1.44 9.79
N HIS A 196 21.53 -2.74 9.50
CA HIS A 196 22.40 -3.38 8.53
C HIS A 196 22.26 -2.76 7.12
N ALA A 197 21.02 -2.56 6.68
CA ALA A 197 20.72 -1.94 5.40
C ALA A 197 21.25 -0.50 5.32
N LEU A 198 20.99 0.32 6.33
CA LEU A 198 21.47 1.71 6.40
C LEU A 198 23.02 1.82 6.45
N GLN A 199 23.71 0.86 7.10
CA GLN A 199 25.16 0.80 7.09
C GLN A 199 25.70 0.43 5.71
N SER A 200 25.02 -0.48 5.02
CA SER A 200 25.40 -0.94 3.69
C SER A 200 25.16 0.13 2.62
N GLU A 201 24.11 0.95 2.77
CA GLU A 201 23.84 2.09 1.91
C GLU A 201 25.04 3.04 1.85
N LYS A 202 25.70 3.29 2.99
CA LYS A 202 26.91 4.11 3.08
C LYS A 202 28.14 3.48 2.42
N LYS A 203 28.15 2.16 2.19
CA LYS A 203 29.28 1.38 1.68
C LYS A 203 29.15 0.93 0.22
N GLY A 204 28.06 1.23 -0.45
CA GLY A 204 27.87 0.79 -1.85
C GLY A 204 26.42 0.44 -2.19
N GLY A 205 25.51 0.61 -1.26
CA GLY A 205 24.08 0.55 -1.51
C GLY A 205 23.48 -0.84 -1.74
N GLN A 206 24.21 -1.92 -1.45
CA GLN A 206 23.73 -3.30 -1.60
C GLN A 206 23.89 -4.11 -0.32
N ILE A 207 22.94 -5.02 -0.06
CA ILE A 207 22.99 -5.96 1.06
C ILE A 207 22.88 -7.41 0.56
N TYR A 208 23.54 -8.31 1.28
CA TYR A 208 23.35 -9.75 1.12
C TYR A 208 22.50 -10.25 2.27
N MET A 209 21.37 -10.87 1.94
CA MET A 209 20.37 -11.27 2.94
C MET A 209 20.90 -12.29 3.95
N CYS A 210 21.89 -13.11 3.57
CA CYS A 210 22.48 -14.10 4.51
C CYS A 210 23.10 -13.45 5.73
N GLY A 211 23.92 -12.40 5.56
CA GLY A 211 24.53 -11.69 6.69
C GLY A 211 23.51 -10.97 7.57
N ALA A 212 22.50 -10.38 6.95
CA ALA A 212 21.41 -9.73 7.66
C ALA A 212 20.52 -10.71 8.45
N LEU A 213 20.35 -11.94 7.94
CA LEU A 213 19.56 -12.98 8.60
C LEU A 213 20.26 -13.60 9.81
N GLU A 214 21.59 -13.72 9.81
CA GLU A 214 22.35 -14.19 10.97
C GLU A 214 22.10 -13.28 12.18
N GLU A 215 22.05 -11.97 11.96
CA GLU A 215 21.71 -10.99 13.00
C GLU A 215 20.26 -11.16 13.48
N LEU A 216 19.33 -11.41 12.57
CA LEU A 216 17.90 -11.59 12.85
C LEU A 216 17.61 -12.86 13.66
N VAL A 217 18.30 -13.96 13.33
CA VAL A 217 18.21 -15.23 14.09
C VAL A 217 18.76 -15.04 15.49
N ASN A 218 19.87 -14.33 15.64
CA ASN A 218 20.47 -14.03 16.96
C ASN A 218 19.54 -13.17 17.81
N GLU A 219 18.91 -12.14 17.25
CA GLU A 219 17.89 -11.35 17.95
C GLU A 219 16.67 -12.19 18.37
N GLY A 220 16.22 -13.09 17.49
CA GLY A 220 15.11 -14.00 17.81
C GLY A 220 15.41 -14.94 18.96
N VAL A 221 16.65 -15.41 19.06
CA VAL A 221 17.13 -16.24 20.18
C VAL A 221 17.22 -15.43 21.48
N GLU A 222 17.64 -14.18 21.42
CA GLU A 222 17.73 -13.31 22.61
C GLU A 222 16.35 -12.89 23.12
N ARG A 223 15.37 -12.64 22.24
CA ARG A 223 13.98 -12.31 22.62
C ARG A 223 13.19 -13.53 23.13
N GLY A 224 13.62 -14.74 22.80
CA GLY A 224 13.00 -16.00 23.23
C GLY A 224 13.53 -16.54 24.57
N LYS A 225 14.45 -15.82 25.20
CA LYS A 225 14.90 -16.05 26.58
C LYS A 225 14.19 -15.08 27.53
#